data_52e6c8ddb239d356be2d36b36a723ed7
#
_entry.id   52e6c8ddb239d356be2d36b36a723ed7
#
_cell.length_a   1.000
_cell.length_b   1.000
_cell.length_c   1.000
_cell.angle_alpha   90.00
_cell.angle_beta   90.00
_cell.angle_gamma   90.00
#
_symmetry.space_group_name_H-M   'P 1'
#
loop_
_entity.id
_entity.type
_entity.pdbx_description
1 polymer ?
#
loop_
_entity_poly.entity_id
_entity_poly.type
_entity_poly.pdbx_seq_one_letter_code
_entity_poly.pdbx_strand_id
1 'polypeptide(L)'
;MKIGLLGGTFDPIHFGHLDIAKYSLEYLELDQILFIPAGLPYLKDNQKLSSPFHRLKMVKLAIEQYPQFEVSDIEIFREGPTYTIDTINQLQSPDHELVLIFGSDVIAQMNKWKNLDLLFDSISIVFINREPKIHKIFHKNVKFIDAPISKISSTEIKKRIANFLSIEDYVPKNVINYIQTNQLYSQFVSE
;
A
#
# COMPACT_ATOMS: atom_id res chain seq x y z
N MET A 1 -18.80 -7.77 8.05
CA MET A 1 -18.18 -7.36 6.78
C MET A 1 -16.76 -7.93 6.72
N LYS A 2 -16.32 -8.36 5.54
CA LYS A 2 -14.95 -8.85 5.30
C LYS A 2 -14.14 -7.76 4.59
N ILE A 3 -13.16 -7.19 5.27
CA ILE A 3 -12.45 -5.99 4.83
C ILE A 3 -10.98 -6.31 4.55
N GLY A 4 -10.52 -5.98 3.34
CA GLY A 4 -9.11 -6.05 2.99
C GLY A 4 -8.38 -4.78 3.42
N LEU A 5 -7.32 -4.91 4.20
CA LEU A 5 -6.48 -3.80 4.63
C LEU A 5 -5.25 -3.74 3.71
N LEU A 6 -5.15 -2.72 2.89
CA LEU A 6 -4.02 -2.51 1.98
C LEU A 6 -3.13 -1.38 2.50
N GLY A 7 -2.10 -1.76 3.25
CA GLY A 7 -1.09 -0.84 3.75
C GLY A 7 -0.04 -0.48 2.71
N GLY A 8 0.45 0.76 2.74
CA GLY A 8 1.50 1.17 1.84
C GLY A 8 1.98 2.60 2.06
N THR A 9 3.17 2.91 1.55
CA THR A 9 3.65 4.30 1.57
C THR A 9 2.87 5.17 0.58
N PHE A 10 2.49 4.62 -0.59
CA PHE A 10 1.76 5.29 -1.68
C PHE A 10 2.39 6.63 -2.10
N ASP A 11 3.66 6.58 -2.44
CA ASP A 11 4.49 7.75 -2.77
C ASP A 11 5.10 7.71 -4.19
N PRO A 12 4.27 7.90 -5.26
CA PRO A 12 2.81 8.00 -5.27
C PRO A 12 2.09 6.65 -5.33
N ILE A 13 0.77 6.67 -5.10
CA ILE A 13 -0.12 5.57 -5.49
C ILE A 13 -0.11 5.42 -7.01
N HIS A 14 -0.29 4.18 -7.52
CA HIS A 14 -0.22 3.87 -8.94
C HIS A 14 -1.11 2.68 -9.30
N PHE A 15 -1.28 2.41 -10.59
CA PHE A 15 -2.14 1.32 -11.06
C PHE A 15 -1.79 -0.03 -10.46
N GLY A 16 -0.50 -0.35 -10.24
CA GLY A 16 -0.12 -1.60 -9.58
C GLY A 16 -0.69 -1.77 -8.16
N HIS A 17 -0.91 -0.68 -7.40
CA HIS A 17 -1.62 -0.76 -6.12
C HIS A 17 -3.13 -0.97 -6.32
N LEU A 18 -3.72 -0.30 -7.29
CA LEU A 18 -5.14 -0.44 -7.61
C LEU A 18 -5.45 -1.84 -8.15
N ASP A 19 -4.55 -2.43 -8.93
CA ASP A 19 -4.70 -3.79 -9.45
C ASP A 19 -4.62 -4.83 -8.32
N ILE A 20 -3.69 -4.66 -7.35
CA ILE A 20 -3.67 -5.47 -6.13
C ILE A 20 -5.02 -5.38 -5.41
N ALA A 21 -5.55 -4.16 -5.21
CA ALA A 21 -6.80 -3.95 -4.51
C ALA A 21 -7.97 -4.62 -5.23
N LYS A 22 -8.13 -4.41 -6.55
CA LYS A 22 -9.19 -5.02 -7.37
C LYS A 22 -9.12 -6.55 -7.35
N TYR A 23 -7.93 -7.08 -7.62
CA TYR A 23 -7.73 -8.52 -7.64
C TYR A 23 -8.05 -9.15 -6.28
N SER A 24 -7.60 -8.52 -5.19
CA SER A 24 -7.87 -9.01 -3.85
C SER A 24 -9.35 -8.94 -3.48
N LEU A 25 -10.03 -7.85 -3.87
CA LEU A 25 -11.47 -7.68 -3.64
C LEU A 25 -12.27 -8.86 -4.22
N GLU A 26 -11.99 -9.20 -5.49
CA GLU A 26 -12.68 -10.28 -6.20
C GLU A 26 -12.24 -11.67 -5.70
N TYR A 27 -10.94 -11.93 -5.68
CA TYR A 27 -10.39 -13.27 -5.38
C TYR A 27 -10.65 -13.73 -3.94
N LEU A 28 -10.63 -12.80 -2.98
CA LEU A 28 -10.86 -13.07 -1.56
C LEU A 28 -12.32 -12.87 -1.14
N GLU A 29 -13.20 -12.52 -2.08
CA GLU A 29 -14.62 -12.21 -1.83
C GLU A 29 -14.77 -11.19 -0.67
N LEU A 30 -14.07 -10.05 -0.80
CA LEU A 30 -14.10 -8.99 0.18
C LEU A 30 -15.28 -8.03 -0.09
N ASP A 31 -15.88 -7.51 0.97
CA ASP A 31 -16.91 -6.48 0.85
C ASP A 31 -16.29 -5.12 0.50
N GLN A 32 -15.05 -4.87 0.98
CA GLN A 32 -14.40 -3.57 0.89
C GLN A 32 -12.87 -3.70 0.94
N ILE A 33 -12.16 -2.73 0.35
CA ILE A 33 -10.72 -2.50 0.56
C ILE A 33 -10.52 -1.17 1.28
N LEU A 34 -9.83 -1.21 2.40
CA LEU A 34 -9.39 -0.05 3.15
C LEU A 34 -7.91 0.22 2.88
N PHE A 35 -7.61 1.29 2.14
CA PHE A 35 -6.24 1.76 1.93
C PHE A 35 -5.74 2.46 3.19
N ILE A 36 -4.51 2.13 3.62
CA ILE A 36 -3.90 2.71 4.84
C ILE A 36 -2.55 3.32 4.44
N PRO A 37 -2.52 4.61 4.07
CA PRO A 37 -1.27 5.31 3.81
C PRO A 37 -0.46 5.42 5.10
N ALA A 38 0.81 4.96 5.06
CA ALA A 38 1.70 5.03 6.21
C ALA A 38 1.94 6.49 6.63
N GLY A 39 1.86 6.78 7.92
CA GLY A 39 2.17 8.08 8.48
C GLY A 39 3.67 8.37 8.42
N LEU A 40 4.41 7.91 9.40
CA LEU A 40 5.87 7.95 9.43
C LEU A 40 6.41 6.51 9.30
N PRO A 41 6.72 6.03 8.06
CA PRO A 41 7.16 4.66 7.84
C PRO A 41 8.60 4.48 8.32
N TYR A 42 8.80 3.81 9.44
CA TYR A 42 10.10 3.65 10.12
C TYR A 42 11.18 2.90 9.30
N LEU A 43 10.79 2.17 8.24
CA LEU A 43 11.75 1.49 7.35
C LEU A 43 12.29 2.38 6.23
N LYS A 44 11.83 3.62 6.15
CA LYS A 44 12.15 4.57 5.06
C LYS A 44 12.73 5.90 5.58
N ASP A 45 13.32 5.90 6.77
CA ASP A 45 13.83 7.12 7.44
C ASP A 45 14.78 7.97 6.58
N ASN A 46 15.55 7.36 5.68
CA ASN A 46 16.51 8.05 4.81
C ASN A 46 15.94 8.46 3.45
N GLN A 47 14.65 8.19 3.17
CA GLN A 47 14.04 8.53 1.89
C GLN A 47 13.30 9.87 1.98
N LYS A 48 13.54 10.74 1.00
CA LYS A 48 12.71 11.95 0.80
C LYS A 48 11.31 11.54 0.33
N LEU A 49 10.40 11.33 1.27
CA LEU A 49 9.00 11.05 1.00
C LEU A 49 8.20 12.34 0.88
N SER A 50 7.17 12.32 0.05
CA SER A 50 6.14 13.35 0.09
C SER A 50 5.44 13.36 1.44
N SER A 51 4.95 14.54 1.86
CA SER A 51 4.26 14.63 3.15
C SER A 51 3.14 13.59 3.27
N PRO A 52 2.83 13.11 4.48
CA PRO A 52 1.74 12.16 4.68
C PRO A 52 0.40 12.65 4.10
N PHE A 53 0.14 13.96 4.18
CA PHE A 53 -1.07 14.59 3.64
C PHE A 53 -1.13 14.56 2.11
N HIS A 54 0.00 14.76 1.40
CA HIS A 54 0.04 14.59 -0.06
C HIS A 54 -0.25 13.15 -0.44
N ARG A 55 0.32 12.18 0.26
CA ARG A 55 0.13 10.75 -0.01
C ARG A 55 -1.32 10.32 0.24
N LEU A 56 -1.92 10.74 1.34
CA LEU A 56 -3.35 10.54 1.64
C LEU A 56 -4.23 11.14 0.54
N LYS A 57 -3.95 12.38 0.11
CA LYS A 57 -4.74 13.04 -0.94
C LYS A 57 -4.64 12.31 -2.28
N MET A 58 -3.45 11.84 -2.65
CA MET A 58 -3.26 11.05 -3.87
C MET A 58 -4.05 9.73 -3.82
N VAL A 59 -4.08 9.04 -2.66
CA VAL A 59 -4.89 7.85 -2.50
C VAL A 59 -6.37 8.16 -2.65
N LYS A 60 -6.90 9.19 -1.97
CA LYS A 60 -8.31 9.64 -2.11
C LYS A 60 -8.69 9.88 -3.57
N LEU A 61 -7.85 10.60 -4.31
CA LEU A 61 -8.07 10.84 -5.73
C LEU A 61 -8.07 9.55 -6.55
N ALA A 62 -7.11 8.65 -6.31
CA ALA A 62 -6.97 7.42 -7.08
C ALA A 62 -8.16 6.47 -6.95
N ILE A 63 -8.80 6.45 -5.79
CA ILE A 63 -9.88 5.51 -5.48
C ILE A 63 -11.29 6.09 -5.67
N GLU A 64 -11.42 7.37 -6.00
CA GLU A 64 -12.68 8.10 -6.06
C GLU A 64 -13.78 7.42 -6.90
N GLN A 65 -13.39 6.71 -7.97
CA GLN A 65 -14.33 6.02 -8.85
C GLN A 65 -14.68 4.59 -8.41
N TYR A 66 -14.13 4.10 -7.30
CA TYR A 66 -14.33 2.72 -6.83
C TYR A 66 -15.16 2.71 -5.54
N PRO A 67 -16.47 2.36 -5.61
CA PRO A 67 -17.37 2.46 -4.45
C PRO A 67 -17.02 1.52 -3.28
N GLN A 68 -16.27 0.44 -3.55
CA GLN A 68 -15.81 -0.51 -2.53
C GLN A 68 -14.42 -0.20 -1.97
N PHE A 69 -13.82 0.93 -2.38
CA PHE A 69 -12.51 1.35 -1.88
C PHE A 69 -12.67 2.55 -0.97
N GLU A 70 -12.09 2.43 0.22
CA GLU A 70 -12.01 3.52 1.19
C GLU A 70 -10.57 3.79 1.59
N VAL A 71 -10.32 4.92 2.22
CA VAL A 71 -9.01 5.26 2.76
C VAL A 71 -9.12 5.68 4.22
N SER A 72 -8.27 5.10 5.04
CA SER A 72 -8.11 5.48 6.45
C SER A 72 -6.92 6.41 6.62
N ASP A 73 -7.08 7.44 7.42
CA ASP A 73 -6.03 8.36 7.82
C ASP A 73 -5.43 8.03 9.21
N ILE A 74 -5.76 6.86 9.74
CA ILE A 74 -5.41 6.40 11.10
C ILE A 74 -3.90 6.49 11.41
N GLU A 75 -3.04 6.28 10.40
CA GLU A 75 -1.59 6.41 10.56
C GLU A 75 -1.08 7.82 10.29
N ILE A 76 -1.82 8.64 9.53
CA ILE A 76 -1.42 10.00 9.15
C ILE A 76 -1.36 10.93 10.36
N PHE A 77 -2.29 10.76 11.29
CA PHE A 77 -2.39 11.57 12.51
C PHE A 77 -1.73 10.93 13.74
N ARG A 78 -1.13 9.74 13.57
CA ARG A 78 -0.41 9.10 14.67
C ARG A 78 0.94 9.76 14.90
N GLU A 79 1.22 10.13 16.14
CA GLU A 79 2.53 10.63 16.53
C GLU A 79 3.58 9.51 16.52
N GLY A 80 4.76 9.83 15.94
CA GLY A 80 5.88 8.90 15.86
C GLY A 80 5.77 7.83 14.77
N PRO A 81 6.63 6.80 14.80
CA PRO A 81 6.65 5.74 13.80
C PRO A 81 5.37 4.92 13.78
N THR A 82 4.88 4.59 12.58
CA THR A 82 3.69 3.77 12.41
C THR A 82 4.07 2.30 12.23
N TYR A 83 3.50 1.43 13.05
CA TYR A 83 3.71 -0.02 13.00
C TYR A 83 2.40 -0.72 12.64
N THR A 84 2.47 -1.67 11.72
CA THR A 84 1.31 -2.42 11.24
C THR A 84 0.51 -3.08 12.35
N ILE A 85 1.19 -3.71 13.33
CA ILE A 85 0.50 -4.36 14.46
C ILE A 85 -0.35 -3.38 15.28
N ASP A 86 0.14 -2.15 15.51
CA ASP A 86 -0.59 -1.15 16.29
C ASP A 86 -1.83 -0.67 15.50
N THR A 87 -1.73 -0.58 14.18
CA THR A 87 -2.84 -0.24 13.29
C THR A 87 -3.91 -1.33 13.26
N ILE A 88 -3.49 -2.61 13.16
CA ILE A 88 -4.42 -3.74 13.24
C ILE A 88 -5.18 -3.74 14.55
N ASN A 89 -4.49 -3.59 15.69
CA ASN A 89 -5.12 -3.56 17.01
C ASN A 89 -6.18 -2.46 17.15
N GLN A 90 -5.99 -1.32 16.47
CA GLN A 90 -6.96 -0.22 16.48
C GLN A 90 -8.18 -0.46 15.57
N LEU A 91 -8.00 -1.26 14.50
CA LEU A 91 -9.05 -1.54 13.52
C LEU A 91 -9.84 -2.81 13.84
N GLN A 92 -9.33 -3.68 14.72
CA GLN A 92 -10.04 -4.90 15.11
C GLN A 92 -11.39 -4.57 15.76
N SER A 93 -12.42 -5.27 15.29
CA SER A 93 -13.79 -5.21 15.81
C SER A 93 -14.43 -6.59 15.68
N PRO A 94 -15.31 -7.01 16.59
CA PRO A 94 -16.05 -8.25 16.45
C PRO A 94 -16.98 -8.28 15.22
N ASP A 95 -17.32 -7.12 14.65
CA ASP A 95 -18.25 -6.98 13.53
C ASP A 95 -17.56 -7.15 12.16
N HIS A 96 -16.22 -7.23 12.13
CA HIS A 96 -15.45 -7.27 10.89
C HIS A 96 -14.42 -8.39 10.88
N GLU A 97 -14.39 -9.13 9.77
CA GLU A 97 -13.27 -9.98 9.42
C GLU A 97 -12.24 -9.15 8.65
N LEU A 98 -11.05 -9.01 9.20
CA LEU A 98 -9.96 -8.25 8.57
C LEU A 98 -8.97 -9.18 7.87
N VAL A 99 -8.57 -8.82 6.65
CA VAL A 99 -7.52 -9.50 5.88
C VAL A 99 -6.45 -8.50 5.50
N LEU A 100 -5.22 -8.69 5.96
CA LEU A 100 -4.10 -7.81 5.66
C LEU A 100 -3.48 -8.20 4.32
N ILE A 101 -3.34 -7.25 3.40
CA ILE A 101 -2.93 -7.47 2.02
C ILE A 101 -1.65 -6.71 1.71
N PHE A 102 -0.68 -7.39 1.10
CA PHE A 102 0.58 -6.81 0.65
C PHE A 102 0.99 -7.32 -0.73
N GLY A 103 1.74 -6.52 -1.47
CA GLY A 103 2.61 -7.04 -2.52
C GLY A 103 3.76 -7.84 -1.91
N SER A 104 4.18 -8.92 -2.56
CA SER A 104 5.23 -9.80 -2.03
C SER A 104 6.63 -9.17 -1.95
N ASP A 105 6.82 -7.99 -2.54
CA ASP A 105 8.04 -7.18 -2.45
C ASP A 105 8.35 -6.74 -1.01
N VAL A 106 7.35 -6.61 -0.14
CA VAL A 106 7.52 -6.23 1.26
C VAL A 106 8.23 -7.31 2.10
N ILE A 107 8.18 -8.57 1.68
CA ILE A 107 8.72 -9.73 2.42
C ILE A 107 10.22 -9.56 2.74
N ALA A 108 10.99 -8.97 1.83
CA ALA A 108 12.42 -8.75 2.02
C ALA A 108 12.75 -7.87 3.25
N GLN A 109 11.79 -7.11 3.75
CA GLN A 109 11.97 -6.18 4.87
C GLN A 109 11.18 -6.61 6.13
N MET A 110 10.40 -7.69 6.05
CA MET A 110 9.49 -8.10 7.15
C MET A 110 10.22 -8.50 8.43
N ASN A 111 11.46 -8.98 8.34
CA ASN A 111 12.30 -9.31 9.51
C ASN A 111 12.58 -8.09 10.42
N LYS A 112 12.34 -6.88 9.92
CA LYS A 112 12.48 -5.62 10.66
C LYS A 112 11.16 -5.14 11.28
N TRP A 113 10.06 -5.89 11.08
CA TRP A 113 8.75 -5.45 11.55
C TRP A 113 8.59 -5.69 13.05
N LYS A 114 7.95 -4.72 13.71
CA LYS A 114 7.63 -4.81 15.14
C LYS A 114 6.64 -5.95 15.38
N ASN A 115 7.00 -6.86 16.29
CA ASN A 115 6.14 -7.95 16.75
C ASN A 115 5.55 -8.80 15.60
N LEU A 116 6.38 -9.21 14.65
CA LEU A 116 5.96 -9.93 13.44
C LEU A 116 5.21 -11.24 13.76
N ASP A 117 5.68 -12.02 14.74
CA ASP A 117 5.01 -13.26 15.13
C ASP A 117 3.60 -13.00 15.67
N LEU A 118 3.46 -11.97 16.51
CA LEU A 118 2.15 -11.54 17.00
C LEU A 118 1.22 -11.08 15.87
N LEU A 119 1.77 -10.39 14.87
CA LEU A 119 1.00 -10.00 13.68
C LEU A 119 0.49 -11.23 12.91
N PHE A 120 1.34 -12.23 12.70
CA PHE A 120 0.95 -13.49 12.05
C PHE A 120 -0.14 -14.25 12.81
N ASP A 121 -0.11 -14.21 14.15
CA ASP A 121 -1.12 -14.87 14.97
C ASP A 121 -2.45 -14.12 15.03
N SER A 122 -2.44 -12.79 14.83
CA SER A 122 -3.59 -11.93 15.08
C SER A 122 -4.52 -11.72 13.88
N ILE A 123 -4.06 -11.94 12.64
CA ILE A 123 -4.82 -11.62 11.43
C ILE A 123 -4.45 -12.51 10.25
N SER A 124 -5.39 -12.75 9.34
CA SER A 124 -5.09 -13.36 8.04
C SER A 124 -4.29 -12.43 7.17
N ILE A 125 -3.16 -12.91 6.63
CA ILE A 125 -2.26 -12.14 5.77
C ILE A 125 -2.17 -12.77 4.39
N VAL A 126 -2.34 -11.94 3.36
CA VAL A 126 -2.25 -12.37 1.96
C VAL A 126 -1.17 -11.57 1.25
N PHE A 127 -0.21 -12.28 0.67
CA PHE A 127 0.79 -11.71 -0.20
C PHE A 127 0.41 -11.94 -1.66
N ILE A 128 0.33 -10.87 -2.42
CA ILE A 128 0.06 -10.92 -3.85
C ILE A 128 1.39 -10.91 -4.59
N ASN A 129 1.69 -12.01 -5.28
CA ASN A 129 2.85 -12.13 -6.15
C ASN A 129 2.52 -11.56 -7.53
N ARG A 130 3.40 -10.68 -8.02
CA ARG A 130 3.37 -10.17 -9.40
C ARG A 130 4.05 -11.15 -10.37
N GLU A 131 4.81 -12.07 -9.84
CA GLU A 131 5.44 -13.21 -10.53
C GLU A 131 5.43 -14.41 -9.59
N PRO A 132 5.27 -15.63 -10.13
CA PRO A 132 5.39 -16.84 -9.32
C PRO A 132 6.73 -16.89 -8.60
N LYS A 133 6.72 -16.97 -7.28
CA LYS A 133 7.91 -17.09 -6.44
C LYS A 133 7.67 -18.08 -5.32
N ILE A 134 8.71 -18.83 -4.97
CA ILE A 134 8.69 -19.69 -3.79
C ILE A 134 9.07 -18.83 -2.59
N HIS A 135 8.15 -18.68 -1.64
CA HIS A 135 8.37 -17.97 -0.38
C HIS A 135 8.54 -18.96 0.77
N LYS A 136 9.40 -18.61 1.74
CA LYS A 136 9.74 -19.48 2.88
C LYS A 136 8.98 -19.12 4.17
N ILE A 137 7.89 -18.37 4.08
CA ILE A 137 7.06 -18.05 5.25
C ILE A 137 5.98 -19.14 5.34
N PHE A 138 6.08 -19.99 6.36
CA PHE A 138 5.11 -21.04 6.64
C PHE A 138 4.37 -20.70 7.92
N HIS A 139 3.17 -20.14 7.78
CA HIS A 139 2.28 -19.84 8.89
C HIS A 139 0.83 -20.09 8.49
N LYS A 140 0.00 -20.61 9.40
CA LYS A 140 -1.40 -20.98 9.11
C LYS A 140 -2.26 -19.80 8.59
N ASN A 141 -1.94 -18.58 9.05
CA ASN A 141 -2.65 -17.36 8.68
C ASN A 141 -2.03 -16.61 7.50
N VAL A 142 -1.00 -17.16 6.84
CA VAL A 142 -0.31 -16.54 5.70
C VAL A 142 -0.61 -17.31 4.43
N LYS A 143 -1.04 -16.58 3.39
CA LYS A 143 -1.28 -17.12 2.05
C LYS A 143 -0.50 -16.32 1.00
N PHE A 144 -0.09 -17.00 -0.06
CA PHE A 144 0.51 -16.42 -1.25
C PHE A 144 -0.41 -16.65 -2.44
N ILE A 145 -0.66 -15.62 -3.22
CA ILE A 145 -1.52 -15.66 -4.39
C ILE A 145 -0.77 -15.05 -5.56
N ASP A 146 -0.67 -15.80 -6.66
CA ASP A 146 -0.10 -15.28 -7.90
C ASP A 146 -1.17 -14.52 -8.68
N ALA A 147 -0.89 -13.27 -9.04
CA ALA A 147 -1.82 -12.42 -9.76
C ALA A 147 -1.14 -11.78 -10.98
N PRO A 148 -1.84 -11.69 -12.12
CA PRO A 148 -1.32 -11.08 -13.34
C PRO A 148 -1.33 -9.54 -13.22
N ILE A 149 -0.48 -9.00 -12.34
CA ILE A 149 -0.44 -7.57 -12.01
C ILE A 149 0.81 -6.91 -12.56
N SER A 150 0.65 -5.69 -13.05
CA SER A 150 1.72 -4.89 -13.63
C SER A 150 2.86 -4.62 -12.65
N LYS A 151 4.11 -4.71 -13.13
CA LYS A 151 5.33 -4.38 -12.37
C LYS A 151 5.58 -2.88 -12.34
N ILE A 152 4.64 -2.12 -11.78
CA ILE A 152 4.79 -0.68 -11.61
C ILE A 152 5.39 -0.41 -10.23
N SER A 153 6.34 0.52 -10.13
CA SER A 153 6.92 0.95 -8.86
C SER A 153 6.88 2.46 -8.69
N SER A 154 6.64 2.93 -7.46
CA SER A 154 6.68 4.37 -7.14
C SER A 154 8.05 4.98 -7.42
N THR A 155 9.14 4.23 -7.25
CA THR A 155 10.51 4.69 -7.56
C THR A 155 10.68 4.99 -9.04
N GLU A 156 10.20 4.10 -9.92
CA GLU A 156 10.25 4.32 -11.37
C GLU A 156 9.41 5.55 -11.76
N ILE A 157 8.22 5.71 -11.19
CA ILE A 157 7.37 6.87 -11.45
C ILE A 157 8.09 8.17 -11.07
N LYS A 158 8.73 8.21 -9.89
CA LYS A 158 9.48 9.40 -9.44
C LYS A 158 10.65 9.71 -10.39
N LYS A 159 11.38 8.69 -10.86
CA LYS A 159 12.45 8.87 -11.85
C LYS A 159 11.92 9.43 -13.17
N ARG A 160 10.78 8.93 -13.66
CA ARG A 160 10.15 9.44 -14.87
C ARG A 160 9.77 10.91 -14.75
N ILE A 161 9.16 11.31 -13.63
CA ILE A 161 8.80 12.72 -13.37
C ILE A 161 10.04 13.61 -13.36
N ALA A 162 11.09 13.23 -12.65
CA ALA A 162 12.34 13.99 -12.58
C ALA A 162 13.03 14.14 -13.97
N ASN A 163 12.80 13.19 -14.88
CA ASN A 163 13.32 13.23 -16.24
C ASN A 163 12.28 13.73 -17.28
N PHE A 164 11.18 14.35 -16.84
CA PHE A 164 10.13 14.89 -17.71
C PHE A 164 9.49 13.85 -18.65
N LEU A 165 9.47 12.57 -18.26
CA LEU A 165 8.84 11.49 -19.01
C LEU A 165 7.39 11.30 -18.60
N SER A 166 6.53 10.84 -19.53
CA SER A 166 5.12 10.56 -19.26
C SER A 166 4.94 9.47 -18.20
N ILE A 167 3.93 9.66 -17.33
CA ILE A 167 3.50 8.70 -16.30
C ILE A 167 2.04 8.27 -16.49
N GLU A 168 1.43 8.55 -17.64
CA GLU A 168 0.01 8.29 -17.91
C GLU A 168 -0.35 6.80 -17.83
N ASP A 169 0.55 5.92 -18.25
CA ASP A 169 0.36 4.47 -18.17
C ASP A 169 0.57 3.88 -16.77
N TYR A 170 1.00 4.70 -15.80
CA TYR A 170 1.37 4.26 -14.46
C TYR A 170 0.44 4.76 -13.37
N VAL A 171 -0.16 5.94 -13.57
CA VAL A 171 -0.84 6.69 -12.51
C VAL A 171 -2.18 7.25 -13.01
N PRO A 172 -3.26 7.22 -12.22
CA PRO A 172 -4.53 7.82 -12.60
C PRO A 172 -4.41 9.32 -12.93
N LYS A 173 -5.16 9.79 -13.91
CA LYS A 173 -5.08 11.17 -14.44
C LYS A 173 -5.29 12.24 -13.37
N ASN A 174 -6.22 12.04 -12.44
CA ASN A 174 -6.48 12.96 -11.34
C ASN A 174 -5.28 13.05 -10.36
N VAL A 175 -4.57 11.94 -10.16
CA VAL A 175 -3.33 11.91 -9.36
C VAL A 175 -2.18 12.58 -10.11
N ILE A 176 -2.07 12.39 -11.44
CA ILE A 176 -1.09 13.10 -12.29
C ILE A 176 -1.26 14.60 -12.16
N ASN A 177 -2.49 15.09 -12.32
CA ASN A 177 -2.81 16.52 -12.19
C ASN A 177 -2.42 17.05 -10.80
N TYR A 178 -2.67 16.27 -9.75
CA TYR A 178 -2.30 16.64 -8.39
C TYR A 178 -0.78 16.74 -8.20
N ILE A 179 -0.03 15.76 -8.71
CA ILE A 179 1.44 15.75 -8.69
C ILE A 179 1.99 17.00 -9.38
N GLN A 180 1.49 17.34 -10.57
CA GLN A 180 1.93 18.48 -11.36
C GLN A 180 1.60 19.81 -10.66
N THR A 181 0.37 19.99 -10.18
CA THR A 181 -0.07 21.20 -9.48
C THR A 181 0.75 21.49 -8.23
N ASN A 182 1.15 20.43 -7.50
CA ASN A 182 1.93 20.55 -6.27
C ASN A 182 3.45 20.39 -6.50
N GLN A 183 3.90 20.29 -7.74
CA GLN A 183 5.32 20.14 -8.13
C GLN A 183 6.04 19.00 -7.40
N LEU A 184 5.32 17.89 -7.13
CA LEU A 184 5.88 16.74 -6.42
C LEU A 184 6.89 16.01 -7.29
N TYR A 185 7.97 15.51 -6.67
CA TYR A 185 9.00 14.66 -7.27
C TYR A 185 9.88 15.30 -8.37
N SER A 186 9.73 16.58 -8.65
CA SER A 186 10.54 17.29 -9.67
C SER A 186 12.06 17.29 -9.38
N GLN A 187 12.45 17.14 -8.12
CA GLN A 187 13.84 17.10 -7.65
C GLN A 187 14.28 15.70 -7.17
N PHE A 188 13.60 14.64 -7.63
CA PHE A 188 13.91 13.28 -7.18
C PHE A 188 15.25 12.84 -7.77
N VAL A 189 16.24 12.57 -6.89
CA VAL A 189 17.52 11.94 -7.25
C VAL A 189 17.48 10.51 -6.73
N SER A 190 17.66 9.53 -7.63
CA SER A 190 17.80 8.13 -7.22
C SER A 190 19.20 7.92 -6.66
N GLU A 191 19.32 7.46 -5.45
CA GLU A 191 20.55 6.88 -4.92
C GLU A 191 20.94 5.61 -5.66
#